data_ff1a23d9c482c6d4462a54541ede3bcb
#
_entry.id   ff1a23d9c482c6d4462a54541ede3bcb
#
_cell.length_a   1.000
_cell.length_b   1.000
_cell.length_c   1.000
_cell.angle_alpha   90.00
_cell.angle_beta   90.00
_cell.angle_gamma   90.00
#
_symmetry.space_group_name_H-M   'P 1'
#
loop_
_entity.id
_entity.type
_entity.pdbx_description
1 polymer ?
#
loop_
_entity_poly.entity_id
_entity_poly.type
_entity_poly.pdbx_seq_one_letter_code
_entity_poly.pdbx_strand_id
1 'polypeptide(L)'
;MPKITTRRFLVVARVGDRSLHRHWLSGGERNFDLYLSYYGAEPDRFSVDAEYWRGRKGPKWPILAEHVREDASIFDAYEAVWLPDDDLLIDAKQISRMFEYFSLFGLALGQPALSHDSYYSHSVLLHDGRYLVRYTNFVEVMAPIFSRESLRVLSPTFDQSRIGWGLDYLWPYLLDKASVAGRIGIIDAVTMVHTRPAGGGDLYKLDPTKSPEADMAALRALYPDARVEHAFQADKLSIYGGVKEDVSGDGFMAKIRARLYRRI
;
A
#
# COMPACT_ATOMS: atom_id res chain seq x y z
N MET A 1 -26.14 7.23 3.71
CA MET A 1 -25.50 8.35 2.97
C MET A 1 -24.01 8.28 3.28
N PRO A 2 -23.10 8.45 2.30
CA PRO A 2 -21.68 8.53 2.60
C PRO A 2 -21.43 9.70 3.55
N LYS A 3 -20.61 9.49 4.56
CA LYS A 3 -20.19 10.52 5.51
C LYS A 3 -19.40 11.58 4.71
N ILE A 4 -19.80 12.84 4.79
CA ILE A 4 -19.00 13.91 4.17
C ILE A 4 -17.70 13.98 4.96
N THR A 5 -16.62 13.51 4.35
CA THR A 5 -15.29 13.61 4.94
C THR A 5 -14.54 14.81 4.35
N THR A 6 -13.75 15.48 5.16
CA THR A 6 -12.81 16.51 4.72
C THR A 6 -11.40 15.97 4.51
N ARG A 7 -11.16 14.69 4.82
CA ARG A 7 -9.86 14.07 4.71
C ARG A 7 -9.59 13.64 3.28
N ARG A 8 -8.34 13.78 2.87
CA ARG A 8 -7.92 13.57 1.46
C ARG A 8 -7.59 12.12 1.13
N PHE A 9 -7.31 11.29 2.13
CA PHE A 9 -6.72 9.96 1.97
C PHE A 9 -7.54 8.89 2.69
N LEU A 10 -7.41 7.66 2.22
CA LEU A 10 -8.08 6.50 2.79
C LEU A 10 -7.07 5.40 3.11
N VAL A 11 -7.18 4.84 4.30
CA VAL A 11 -6.53 3.58 4.68
C VAL A 11 -7.57 2.48 4.65
N VAL A 12 -7.33 1.43 3.88
CA VAL A 12 -8.26 0.28 3.77
C VAL A 12 -7.52 -0.98 4.17
N ALA A 13 -7.92 -1.60 5.27
CA ALA A 13 -7.25 -2.78 5.79
C ALA A 13 -8.17 -3.95 6.04
N ARG A 14 -7.69 -5.13 5.68
CA ARG A 14 -8.24 -6.40 6.14
C ARG A 14 -7.70 -6.68 7.53
N VAL A 15 -8.57 -6.78 8.54
CA VAL A 15 -8.17 -6.86 9.94
C VAL A 15 -8.70 -8.11 10.64
N GLY A 16 -7.82 -8.78 11.35
CA GLY A 16 -8.14 -9.87 12.27
C GLY A 16 -8.10 -9.42 13.73
N ASP A 17 -8.29 -10.37 14.65
CA ASP A 17 -8.37 -10.09 16.09
C ASP A 17 -7.08 -9.52 16.69
N ARG A 18 -5.94 -9.76 16.04
CA ARG A 18 -4.61 -9.30 16.47
C ARG A 18 -4.08 -8.14 15.63
N SER A 19 -4.98 -7.41 14.97
CA SER A 19 -4.63 -6.27 14.13
C SER A 19 -3.98 -5.14 14.93
N LEU A 20 -3.01 -4.48 14.32
CA LEU A 20 -2.32 -3.32 14.88
C LEU A 20 -2.95 -1.98 14.47
N HIS A 21 -4.09 -1.97 13.77
CA HIS A 21 -4.71 -0.74 13.26
C HIS A 21 -5.00 0.32 14.34
N ARG A 22 -5.13 -0.05 15.62
CA ARG A 22 -5.32 0.93 16.70
C ARG A 22 -4.10 1.81 16.92
N HIS A 23 -2.89 1.33 16.60
CA HIS A 23 -1.69 2.18 16.57
C HIS A 23 -1.79 3.24 15.47
N TRP A 24 -2.44 2.93 14.35
CA TRP A 24 -2.64 3.87 13.25
C TRP A 24 -3.57 5.04 13.60
N LEU A 25 -4.32 4.91 14.70
CA LEU A 25 -5.23 5.94 15.21
C LEU A 25 -4.61 6.81 16.31
N SER A 26 -3.41 6.48 16.76
CA SER A 26 -2.71 7.15 17.86
C SER A 26 -1.49 7.95 17.36
N GLY A 27 -0.95 8.84 18.21
CA GLY A 27 0.31 9.53 17.95
C GLY A 27 0.20 10.84 17.17
N GLY A 28 -1.01 11.30 16.81
CA GLY A 28 -1.18 12.59 16.13
C GLY A 28 -2.52 12.73 15.38
N GLU A 29 -2.67 13.87 14.72
CA GLU A 29 -3.82 14.12 13.84
C GLU A 29 -3.74 13.30 12.56
N ARG A 30 -4.91 12.89 12.07
CA ARG A 30 -5.07 12.07 10.87
C ARG A 30 -5.54 12.94 9.70
N ASN A 31 -4.87 12.83 8.54
CA ASN A 31 -5.34 13.35 7.26
C ASN A 31 -6.03 12.28 6.40
N PHE A 32 -6.32 11.12 6.98
CA PHE A 32 -6.94 9.96 6.33
C PHE A 32 -8.14 9.45 7.12
N ASP A 33 -9.10 8.87 6.41
CA ASP A 33 -10.16 8.03 6.96
C ASP A 33 -9.75 6.57 6.96
N LEU A 34 -10.39 5.78 7.81
CA LEU A 34 -10.13 4.36 7.95
C LEU A 34 -11.34 3.54 7.48
N TYR A 35 -11.09 2.59 6.59
CA TYR A 35 -12.03 1.56 6.16
C TYR A 35 -11.51 0.22 6.66
N LEU A 36 -12.22 -0.41 7.59
CA LEU A 36 -11.88 -1.72 8.12
C LEU A 36 -12.74 -2.81 7.51
N SER A 37 -12.10 -3.85 7.02
CA SER A 37 -12.74 -5.08 6.57
C SER A 37 -12.35 -6.24 7.50
N TYR A 38 -13.22 -6.50 8.48
CA TYR A 38 -12.94 -7.47 9.54
C TYR A 38 -13.26 -8.90 9.08
N TYR A 39 -12.34 -9.81 9.32
CA TYR A 39 -12.47 -11.24 8.94
C TYR A 39 -12.54 -12.21 10.14
N GLY A 40 -12.48 -11.70 11.36
CA GLY A 40 -12.60 -12.53 12.57
C GLY A 40 -14.00 -13.07 12.83
N ALA A 41 -14.22 -13.59 14.02
CA ALA A 41 -15.47 -14.26 14.38
C ALA A 41 -16.45 -13.40 15.21
N GLU A 42 -15.98 -12.32 15.85
CA GLU A 42 -16.80 -11.50 16.73
C GLU A 42 -17.63 -10.50 15.90
N PRO A 43 -18.97 -10.49 16.06
CA PRO A 43 -19.81 -9.50 15.40
C PRO A 43 -19.39 -8.07 15.75
N ASP A 44 -19.37 -7.19 14.74
CA ASP A 44 -19.12 -5.76 14.86
C ASP A 44 -17.81 -5.34 15.56
N ARG A 45 -16.88 -6.29 15.77
CA ARG A 45 -15.57 -5.98 16.34
C ARG A 45 -14.89 -4.91 15.51
N PHE A 46 -14.36 -3.88 16.18
CA PHE A 46 -13.71 -2.71 15.60
C PHE A 46 -14.61 -1.78 14.75
N SER A 47 -15.93 -1.97 14.75
CA SER A 47 -16.84 -1.13 13.95
C SER A 47 -16.81 0.35 14.36
N VAL A 48 -16.48 0.65 15.63
CA VAL A 48 -16.35 2.01 16.16
C VAL A 48 -14.98 2.66 15.89
N ASP A 49 -13.99 1.87 15.46
CA ASP A 49 -12.62 2.35 15.27
C ASP A 49 -12.46 3.04 13.88
N ALA A 50 -13.43 2.91 12.96
CA ALA A 50 -13.30 3.32 11.57
C ALA A 50 -14.50 4.15 11.06
N GLU A 51 -14.26 4.98 10.03
CA GLU A 51 -15.31 5.71 9.31
C GLU A 51 -16.16 4.76 8.46
N TYR A 52 -15.55 3.68 7.94
CA TYR A 52 -16.23 2.63 7.17
C TYR A 52 -15.85 1.26 7.71
N TRP A 53 -16.85 0.40 7.86
CA TRP A 53 -16.65 -0.95 8.37
C TRP A 53 -17.45 -2.00 7.60
N ARG A 54 -16.82 -3.15 7.35
CA ARG A 54 -17.46 -4.33 6.74
C ARG A 54 -16.97 -5.59 7.44
N GLY A 55 -17.89 -6.45 7.85
CA GLY A 55 -17.58 -7.82 8.27
C GLY A 55 -17.58 -8.76 7.06
N ARG A 56 -16.39 -9.26 6.63
CA ARG A 56 -16.31 -10.18 5.49
C ARG A 56 -15.13 -11.13 5.61
N LYS A 57 -15.40 -12.44 5.52
CA LYS A 57 -14.35 -13.47 5.49
C LYS A 57 -13.78 -13.62 4.08
N GLY A 58 -12.55 -14.09 4.00
CA GLY A 58 -11.88 -14.36 2.72
C GLY A 58 -10.46 -13.79 2.65
N PRO A 59 -9.73 -14.10 1.57
CA PRO A 59 -8.37 -13.62 1.37
C PRO A 59 -8.33 -12.12 1.07
N LYS A 60 -7.18 -11.47 1.31
CA LYS A 60 -7.02 -10.01 1.21
C LYS A 60 -7.47 -9.48 -0.15
N TRP A 61 -6.83 -9.91 -1.21
CA TRP A 61 -6.95 -9.28 -2.51
C TRP A 61 -8.31 -9.46 -3.18
N PRO A 62 -8.91 -10.68 -3.22
CA PRO A 62 -10.27 -10.85 -3.73
C PRO A 62 -11.31 -10.04 -2.97
N ILE A 63 -11.21 -9.97 -1.65
CA ILE A 63 -12.17 -9.17 -0.84
C ILE A 63 -11.96 -7.66 -1.07
N LEU A 64 -10.71 -7.20 -1.23
CA LEU A 64 -10.47 -5.79 -1.59
C LEU A 64 -11.03 -5.47 -2.98
N ALA A 65 -10.95 -6.38 -3.94
CA ALA A 65 -11.59 -6.22 -5.25
C ALA A 65 -13.11 -6.06 -5.14
N GLU A 66 -13.75 -6.87 -4.29
CA GLU A 66 -15.18 -6.74 -4.00
C GLU A 66 -15.51 -5.37 -3.41
N HIS A 67 -14.77 -4.92 -2.38
CA HIS A 67 -15.00 -3.62 -1.74
C HIS A 67 -14.82 -2.45 -2.71
N VAL A 68 -13.79 -2.47 -3.57
CA VAL A 68 -13.60 -1.42 -4.58
C VAL A 68 -14.78 -1.36 -5.55
N ARG A 69 -15.36 -2.49 -5.93
CA ARG A 69 -16.54 -2.54 -6.82
C ARG A 69 -17.83 -2.11 -6.10
N GLU A 70 -18.06 -2.62 -4.90
CA GLU A 70 -19.29 -2.37 -4.14
C GLU A 70 -19.38 -0.93 -3.61
N ASP A 71 -18.26 -0.39 -3.17
CA ASP A 71 -18.15 0.92 -2.53
C ASP A 71 -17.38 1.94 -3.40
N ALA A 72 -17.46 1.82 -4.73
CA ALA A 72 -16.66 2.62 -5.68
C ALA A 72 -16.72 4.12 -5.41
N SER A 73 -17.88 4.65 -5.03
CA SER A 73 -18.04 6.08 -4.70
C SER A 73 -17.23 6.50 -3.47
N ILE A 74 -16.96 5.59 -2.52
CA ILE A 74 -16.09 5.86 -1.39
C ILE A 74 -14.66 5.96 -1.88
N PHE A 75 -14.18 4.95 -2.63
CA PHE A 75 -12.79 4.94 -3.12
C PHE A 75 -12.49 6.12 -4.04
N ASP A 76 -13.44 6.51 -4.88
CA ASP A 76 -13.31 7.64 -5.80
C ASP A 76 -13.28 9.02 -5.11
N ALA A 77 -13.72 9.12 -3.87
CA ALA A 77 -13.70 10.37 -3.12
C ALA A 77 -12.29 10.78 -2.64
N TYR A 78 -11.35 9.82 -2.57
CA TYR A 78 -10.02 10.06 -2.02
C TYR A 78 -8.97 10.24 -3.10
N GLU A 79 -7.92 11.01 -2.80
CA GLU A 79 -6.80 11.26 -3.72
C GLU A 79 -5.84 10.07 -3.80
N ALA A 80 -5.64 9.39 -2.67
CA ALA A 80 -4.85 8.17 -2.59
C ALA A 80 -5.41 7.21 -1.54
N VAL A 81 -5.14 5.92 -1.76
CA VAL A 81 -5.58 4.81 -0.91
C VAL A 81 -4.39 3.95 -0.54
N TRP A 82 -4.21 3.68 0.75
CA TRP A 82 -3.22 2.74 1.27
C TRP A 82 -3.88 1.43 1.66
N LEU A 83 -3.34 0.29 1.19
CA LEU A 83 -3.87 -1.06 1.42
C LEU A 83 -2.91 -1.93 2.27
N PRO A 84 -2.68 -1.57 3.55
CA PRO A 84 -1.72 -2.27 4.41
C PRO A 84 -2.21 -3.66 4.86
N ASP A 85 -1.27 -4.52 5.22
CA ASP A 85 -1.51 -5.65 6.09
C ASP A 85 -1.74 -5.18 7.53
N ASP A 86 -2.41 -5.99 8.35
CA ASP A 86 -2.88 -5.60 9.68
C ASP A 86 -1.83 -5.73 10.79
N ASP A 87 -0.61 -6.10 10.45
CA ASP A 87 0.52 -6.31 11.33
C ASP A 87 1.68 -5.31 11.13
N LEU A 88 1.38 -4.19 10.51
CA LEU A 88 2.31 -3.09 10.35
C LEU A 88 2.23 -2.13 11.53
N LEU A 89 3.35 -1.93 12.22
CA LEU A 89 3.45 -0.96 13.32
C LEU A 89 3.91 0.38 12.77
N ILE A 90 3.00 1.35 12.83
CA ILE A 90 3.18 2.73 12.39
C ILE A 90 2.10 3.58 13.10
N ASP A 91 2.35 4.86 13.35
CA ASP A 91 1.38 5.75 14.00
C ASP A 91 0.65 6.70 13.03
N ALA A 92 -0.38 7.39 13.53
CA ALA A 92 -1.20 8.31 12.75
C ALA A 92 -0.40 9.44 12.11
N LYS A 93 0.59 9.99 12.83
CA LYS A 93 1.45 11.07 12.33
C LYS A 93 2.35 10.59 11.19
N GLN A 94 2.89 9.40 11.32
CA GLN A 94 3.72 8.78 10.28
C GLN A 94 2.90 8.47 9.02
N ILE A 95 1.68 7.92 9.17
CA ILE A 95 0.77 7.66 8.05
C ILE A 95 0.38 8.97 7.37
N SER A 96 0.06 10.01 8.13
CA SER A 96 -0.27 11.32 7.57
C SER A 96 0.90 11.91 6.76
N ARG A 97 2.12 11.83 7.28
CA ARG A 97 3.34 12.25 6.55
C ARG A 97 3.59 11.40 5.30
N MET A 98 3.37 10.10 5.37
CA MET A 98 3.50 9.19 4.24
C MET A 98 2.62 9.65 3.06
N PHE A 99 1.36 9.95 3.31
CA PHE A 99 0.46 10.44 2.28
C PHE A 99 0.86 11.83 1.74
N GLU A 100 1.36 12.71 2.60
CA GLU A 100 1.89 14.01 2.17
C GLU A 100 3.08 13.84 1.22
N TYR A 101 4.04 12.98 1.55
CA TYR A 101 5.17 12.68 0.66
C TYR A 101 4.73 12.00 -0.63
N PHE A 102 3.79 11.03 -0.55
CA PHE A 102 3.20 10.40 -1.73
C PHE A 102 2.65 11.43 -2.72
N SER A 103 1.83 12.38 -2.23
CA SER A 103 1.25 13.44 -3.05
C SER A 103 2.30 14.45 -3.53
N LEU A 104 3.23 14.85 -2.65
CA LEU A 104 4.26 15.84 -2.95
C LEU A 104 5.15 15.39 -4.11
N PHE A 105 5.55 14.13 -4.12
CA PHE A 105 6.41 13.56 -5.16
C PHE A 105 5.65 13.03 -6.37
N GLY A 106 4.33 13.17 -6.39
CA GLY A 106 3.48 12.76 -7.52
C GLY A 106 3.61 11.27 -7.80
N LEU A 107 3.57 10.44 -6.75
CA LEU A 107 3.67 9.00 -6.93
C LEU A 107 2.33 8.43 -7.46
N ALA A 108 2.41 7.52 -8.42
CA ALA A 108 1.27 6.72 -8.87
C ALA A 108 1.08 5.48 -7.97
N LEU A 109 2.18 4.87 -7.56
CA LEU A 109 2.24 3.71 -6.68
C LEU A 109 3.41 3.88 -5.71
N GLY A 110 3.24 3.53 -4.44
CA GLY A 110 4.32 3.67 -3.46
C GLY A 110 4.10 2.84 -2.21
N GLN A 111 5.06 2.89 -1.31
CA GLN A 111 4.96 2.37 0.04
C GLN A 111 5.92 3.11 0.99
N PRO A 112 5.68 3.13 2.32
CA PRO A 112 6.69 3.55 3.27
C PRO A 112 7.83 2.52 3.33
N ALA A 113 9.04 2.99 3.66
CA ALA A 113 10.18 2.10 3.84
C ALA A 113 10.01 1.21 5.07
N LEU A 114 10.57 0.00 5.02
CA LEU A 114 10.65 -0.89 6.16
C LEU A 114 11.81 -0.48 7.08
N SER A 115 11.55 -0.41 8.38
CA SER A 115 12.61 -0.34 9.39
C SER A 115 13.49 -1.59 9.32
N HIS A 116 14.76 -1.46 9.70
CA HIS A 116 15.69 -2.59 9.75
C HIS A 116 15.32 -3.67 10.78
N ASP A 117 14.40 -3.36 11.70
CA ASP A 117 13.84 -4.32 12.67
C ASP A 117 12.65 -5.12 12.11
N SER A 118 12.29 -4.90 10.85
CA SER A 118 11.16 -5.56 10.20
C SER A 118 11.50 -6.97 9.73
N TYR A 119 10.47 -7.84 9.69
CA TYR A 119 10.51 -8.98 8.79
C TYR A 119 10.36 -8.48 7.35
N TYR A 120 11.21 -8.90 6.43
CA TYR A 120 11.18 -8.47 5.03
C TYR A 120 11.51 -9.61 4.06
N SER A 121 10.93 -9.53 2.86
CA SER A 121 11.23 -10.43 1.75
C SER A 121 12.25 -9.81 0.77
N HIS A 122 12.23 -8.49 0.64
CA HIS A 122 13.02 -7.74 -0.34
C HIS A 122 13.82 -6.62 0.33
N SER A 123 15.14 -6.73 0.34
CA SER A 123 16.03 -5.75 0.98
C SER A 123 15.96 -4.35 0.36
N VAL A 124 15.52 -4.23 -0.90
CA VAL A 124 15.28 -2.95 -1.57
C VAL A 124 14.27 -2.07 -0.83
N LEU A 125 13.38 -2.67 -0.03
CA LEU A 125 12.34 -1.97 0.74
C LEU A 125 12.81 -1.46 2.09
N LEU A 126 14.01 -1.87 2.54
CA LEU A 126 14.58 -1.38 3.79
C LEU A 126 14.91 0.10 3.69
N HIS A 127 14.72 0.83 4.78
CA HIS A 127 14.98 2.25 4.91
C HIS A 127 16.42 2.62 4.53
N ASP A 128 16.54 3.67 3.72
CA ASP A 128 17.81 4.30 3.39
C ASP A 128 17.76 5.78 3.80
N GLY A 129 18.37 6.10 4.93
CA GLY A 129 18.35 7.46 5.52
C GLY A 129 19.00 8.57 4.66
N ARG A 130 19.55 8.23 3.49
CA ARG A 130 20.05 9.21 2.53
C ARG A 130 18.96 9.85 1.66
N TYR A 131 17.74 9.28 1.69
CA TYR A 131 16.65 9.65 0.79
C TYR A 131 15.38 10.03 1.55
N LEU A 132 14.61 10.93 0.97
CA LEU A 132 13.21 11.14 1.32
C LEU A 132 12.30 10.16 0.56
N VAL A 133 12.63 9.92 -0.73
CA VAL A 133 11.96 8.97 -1.61
C VAL A 133 12.98 8.36 -2.57
N ARG A 134 12.94 7.04 -2.73
CA ARG A 134 13.64 6.31 -3.78
C ARG A 134 12.66 5.89 -4.86
N TYR A 135 12.97 6.13 -6.14
CA TYR A 135 12.17 5.64 -7.26
C TYR A 135 12.58 4.22 -7.63
N THR A 136 11.59 3.37 -7.80
CA THR A 136 11.78 1.92 -7.97
C THR A 136 10.82 1.35 -9.02
N ASN A 137 11.07 0.12 -9.42
CA ASN A 137 10.15 -0.70 -10.23
C ASN A 137 9.34 -1.71 -9.40
N PHE A 138 9.28 -1.55 -8.06
CA PHE A 138 8.64 -2.52 -7.19
C PHE A 138 8.04 -1.87 -5.95
N VAL A 139 6.81 -2.28 -5.61
CA VAL A 139 6.11 -1.96 -4.35
C VAL A 139 5.41 -3.23 -3.90
N GLU A 140 5.71 -3.69 -2.69
CA GLU A 140 5.23 -4.97 -2.17
C GLU A 140 3.73 -4.95 -1.85
N VAL A 141 3.03 -6.04 -2.15
CA VAL A 141 1.60 -6.24 -1.85
C VAL A 141 1.22 -6.10 -0.37
N MET A 142 2.22 -6.10 0.51
CA MET A 142 2.02 -5.93 1.95
C MET A 142 1.50 -4.53 2.32
N ALA A 143 1.98 -3.47 1.64
CA ALA A 143 1.70 -2.09 2.06
C ALA A 143 1.60 -1.07 0.90
N PRO A 144 0.96 -1.36 -0.23
CA PRO A 144 0.93 -0.45 -1.37
C PRO A 144 0.01 0.74 -1.14
N ILE A 145 0.48 1.91 -1.59
CA ILE A 145 -0.31 3.13 -1.71
C ILE A 145 -0.58 3.36 -3.19
N PHE A 146 -1.82 3.58 -3.54
CA PHE A 146 -2.28 3.86 -4.89
C PHE A 146 -2.76 5.30 -4.99
N SER A 147 -2.40 6.01 -6.07
CA SER A 147 -3.17 7.18 -6.47
C SER A 147 -4.57 6.73 -6.92
N ARG A 148 -5.53 7.65 -6.96
CA ARG A 148 -6.89 7.33 -7.47
C ARG A 148 -6.84 6.71 -8.87
N GLU A 149 -5.99 7.24 -9.74
CA GLU A 149 -5.86 6.76 -11.11
C GLU A 149 -5.22 5.36 -11.16
N SER A 150 -4.13 5.16 -10.44
CA SER A 150 -3.50 3.84 -10.39
C SER A 150 -4.41 2.78 -9.75
N LEU A 151 -5.20 3.14 -8.74
CA LEU A 151 -6.17 2.22 -8.15
C LEU A 151 -7.22 1.77 -9.18
N ARG A 152 -7.75 2.70 -9.99
CA ARG A 152 -8.71 2.37 -11.06
C ARG A 152 -8.13 1.41 -12.10
N VAL A 153 -6.86 1.60 -12.47
CA VAL A 153 -6.17 0.74 -13.44
C VAL A 153 -5.84 -0.63 -12.84
N LEU A 154 -5.43 -0.68 -11.58
CA LEU A 154 -4.86 -1.87 -10.98
C LEU A 154 -5.86 -2.73 -10.19
N SER A 155 -6.93 -2.14 -9.64
CA SER A 155 -7.92 -2.89 -8.86
C SER A 155 -8.61 -4.05 -9.60
N PRO A 156 -8.79 -4.03 -10.95
CA PRO A 156 -9.28 -5.20 -11.69
C PRO A 156 -8.35 -6.42 -11.62
N THR A 157 -7.12 -6.27 -11.17
CA THR A 157 -6.19 -7.42 -10.99
C THR A 157 -6.29 -8.08 -9.62
N PHE A 158 -6.93 -7.43 -8.65
CA PHE A 158 -6.91 -7.87 -7.25
C PHE A 158 -7.54 -9.25 -7.04
N ASP A 159 -8.58 -9.61 -7.77
CA ASP A 159 -9.21 -10.93 -7.70
C ASP A 159 -8.57 -11.99 -8.63
N GLN A 160 -7.54 -11.61 -9.38
CA GLN A 160 -6.77 -12.51 -10.25
C GLN A 160 -5.65 -13.25 -9.50
N SER A 161 -5.34 -12.84 -8.27
CA SER A 161 -4.42 -13.52 -7.37
C SER A 161 -5.10 -13.73 -6.01
N ARG A 162 -5.10 -14.95 -5.52
CA ARG A 162 -5.77 -15.28 -4.25
C ARG A 162 -4.99 -14.75 -3.04
N ILE A 163 -3.68 -14.90 -3.06
CA ILE A 163 -2.80 -14.52 -1.95
C ILE A 163 -1.98 -13.27 -2.23
N GLY A 164 -2.09 -12.71 -3.45
CA GLY A 164 -1.44 -11.48 -3.86
C GLY A 164 -0.08 -11.65 -4.54
N TRP A 165 0.47 -12.86 -4.56
CA TRP A 165 1.76 -13.11 -5.18
C TRP A 165 1.74 -12.82 -6.68
N GLY A 166 2.70 -11.98 -7.10
CA GLY A 166 2.88 -11.58 -8.47
C GLY A 166 2.17 -10.29 -8.86
N LEU A 167 1.20 -9.81 -8.07
CA LEU A 167 0.55 -8.52 -8.35
C LEU A 167 1.53 -7.36 -8.31
N ASP A 168 2.42 -7.35 -7.32
CA ASP A 168 3.48 -6.36 -7.12
C ASP A 168 4.47 -6.29 -8.28
N TYR A 169 4.72 -7.39 -8.95
CA TYR A 169 5.55 -7.45 -10.16
C TYR A 169 4.77 -7.03 -11.42
N LEU A 170 3.47 -7.29 -11.46
CA LEU A 170 2.60 -6.97 -12.59
C LEU A 170 2.25 -5.47 -12.66
N TRP A 171 2.02 -4.82 -11.50
CA TRP A 171 1.52 -3.46 -11.43
C TRP A 171 2.38 -2.41 -12.14
N PRO A 172 3.72 -2.40 -12.05
CA PRO A 172 4.55 -1.47 -12.80
C PRO A 172 4.34 -1.54 -14.30
N TYR A 173 4.22 -2.75 -14.84
CA TYR A 173 3.94 -2.98 -16.27
C TYR A 173 2.57 -2.43 -16.68
N LEU A 174 1.53 -2.66 -15.87
CA LEU A 174 0.19 -2.19 -16.18
C LEU A 174 0.08 -0.66 -16.10
N LEU A 175 0.75 -0.03 -15.16
CA LEU A 175 0.79 1.44 -15.05
C LEU A 175 1.51 2.06 -16.25
N ASP A 176 2.62 1.48 -16.69
CA ASP A 176 3.34 1.93 -17.90
C ASP A 176 2.48 1.76 -19.15
N LYS A 177 1.88 0.58 -19.34
CA LYS A 177 0.97 0.29 -20.46
C LYS A 177 -0.25 1.22 -20.51
N ALA A 178 -0.80 1.59 -19.37
CA ALA A 178 -1.92 2.52 -19.25
C ALA A 178 -1.48 3.99 -19.28
N SER A 179 -0.17 4.26 -19.37
CA SER A 179 0.40 5.62 -19.34
C SER A 179 -0.05 6.43 -18.14
N VAL A 180 -0.20 5.79 -16.97
CA VAL A 180 -0.58 6.47 -15.73
C VAL A 180 0.54 7.43 -15.32
N ALA A 181 0.17 8.70 -15.15
CA ALA A 181 1.12 9.72 -14.74
C ALA A 181 1.61 9.48 -13.31
N GLY A 182 2.91 9.68 -13.10
CA GLY A 182 3.54 9.52 -11.79
C GLY A 182 4.61 8.44 -11.77
N ARG A 183 5.30 8.36 -10.64
CA ARG A 183 6.40 7.43 -10.43
C ARG A 183 6.02 6.37 -9.41
N ILE A 184 6.78 5.29 -9.41
CA ILE A 184 6.69 4.27 -8.36
C ILE A 184 7.80 4.56 -7.36
N GLY A 185 7.50 4.53 -6.04
CA GLY A 185 8.49 4.95 -5.06
C GLY A 185 8.36 4.32 -3.68
N ILE A 186 9.52 4.25 -3.00
CA ILE A 186 9.64 3.92 -1.59
C ILE A 186 9.84 5.23 -0.83
N ILE A 187 8.98 5.51 0.14
CA ILE A 187 9.00 6.75 0.94
C ILE A 187 9.88 6.51 2.15
N ASP A 188 11.17 6.87 2.04
CA ASP A 188 12.15 6.70 3.13
C ASP A 188 11.98 7.72 4.27
N ALA A 189 11.35 8.86 3.99
CA ALA A 189 11.02 9.86 5.01
C ALA A 189 10.06 9.34 6.10
N VAL A 190 9.49 8.16 5.90
CA VAL A 190 8.61 7.46 6.85
C VAL A 190 8.96 5.97 6.86
N THR A 191 9.14 5.45 8.07
CA THR A 191 9.39 4.03 8.29
C THR A 191 8.22 3.35 8.98
N MET A 192 8.00 2.08 8.68
CA MET A 192 7.10 1.18 9.39
C MET A 192 7.82 -0.09 9.80
N VAL A 193 7.29 -0.81 10.79
CA VAL A 193 7.79 -2.13 11.17
C VAL A 193 6.80 -3.21 10.76
N HIS A 194 7.23 -4.17 9.95
CA HIS A 194 6.47 -5.40 9.70
C HIS A 194 6.77 -6.40 10.82
N THR A 195 5.76 -6.65 11.66
CA THR A 195 5.96 -7.31 12.95
C THR A 195 5.86 -8.83 12.93
N ARG A 196 5.49 -9.43 11.79
CA ARG A 196 5.33 -10.88 11.64
C ARG A 196 6.04 -11.39 10.39
N PRO A 197 6.55 -12.64 10.41
CA PRO A 197 7.21 -13.20 9.23
C PRO A 197 6.21 -13.41 8.08
N ALA A 198 6.63 -13.11 6.84
CA ALA A 198 5.86 -13.39 5.64
C ALA A 198 5.59 -14.90 5.51
N GLY A 199 4.42 -15.27 4.98
CA GLY A 199 4.04 -16.67 4.78
C GLY A 199 3.60 -17.43 6.04
N GLY A 200 3.58 -16.78 7.21
CA GLY A 200 3.14 -17.39 8.48
C GLY A 200 1.64 -17.42 8.72
N GLY A 201 0.83 -16.85 7.83
CA GLY A 201 -0.62 -16.75 7.98
C GLY A 201 -1.37 -18.05 7.69
N ASP A 202 -2.58 -18.15 8.25
CA ASP A 202 -3.42 -19.34 8.09
C ASP A 202 -3.84 -19.61 6.63
N LEU A 203 -3.80 -18.59 5.76
CA LEU A 203 -4.07 -18.73 4.32
C LEU A 203 -3.11 -19.71 3.64
N TYR A 204 -1.86 -19.77 4.08
CA TYR A 204 -0.84 -20.70 3.54
C TYR A 204 -1.01 -22.14 4.03
N LYS A 205 -1.71 -22.33 5.15
CA LYS A 205 -1.92 -23.65 5.77
C LYS A 205 -3.14 -24.39 5.22
N LEU A 206 -4.11 -23.66 4.66
CA LEU A 206 -5.44 -24.20 4.33
C LEU A 206 -5.50 -24.93 2.99
N ASP A 207 -4.57 -24.69 2.07
CA ASP A 207 -4.59 -25.32 0.75
C ASP A 207 -3.20 -25.32 0.09
N PRO A 208 -2.47 -26.46 0.15
CA PRO A 208 -1.14 -26.59 -0.46
C PRO A 208 -1.12 -26.39 -1.99
N THR A 209 -2.27 -26.50 -2.66
CA THR A 209 -2.36 -26.29 -4.13
C THR A 209 -2.38 -24.80 -4.50
N LYS A 210 -2.49 -23.91 -3.52
CA LYS A 210 -2.53 -22.45 -3.68
C LYS A 210 -1.23 -21.84 -3.18
N SER A 211 -0.15 -22.25 -3.81
CA SER A 211 1.18 -21.75 -3.51
C SER A 211 1.44 -20.39 -4.20
N PRO A 212 2.43 -19.63 -3.75
CA PRO A 212 2.92 -18.45 -4.47
C PRO A 212 3.20 -18.69 -5.94
N GLU A 213 3.80 -19.86 -6.26
CA GLU A 213 4.13 -20.26 -7.62
C GLU A 213 2.87 -20.47 -8.48
N ALA A 214 1.78 -21.02 -7.90
CA ALA A 214 0.52 -21.21 -8.58
C ALA A 214 -0.17 -19.88 -8.92
N ASP A 215 -0.20 -18.93 -7.97
CA ASP A 215 -0.73 -17.57 -8.21
C ASP A 215 0.08 -16.87 -9.32
N MET A 216 1.40 -16.95 -9.25
CA MET A 216 2.29 -16.40 -10.27
C MET A 216 2.10 -17.02 -11.65
N ALA A 217 1.96 -18.34 -11.71
CA ALA A 217 1.72 -19.04 -12.98
C ALA A 217 0.38 -18.62 -13.60
N ALA A 218 -0.66 -18.44 -12.77
CA ALA A 218 -1.96 -17.96 -13.23
C ALA A 218 -1.87 -16.53 -13.81
N LEU A 219 -1.18 -15.61 -13.13
CA LEU A 219 -0.98 -14.25 -13.62
C LEU A 219 -0.16 -14.22 -14.93
N ARG A 220 0.89 -15.03 -15.04
CA ARG A 220 1.66 -15.15 -16.29
C ARG A 220 0.81 -15.60 -17.47
N ALA A 221 -0.10 -16.54 -17.24
CA ALA A 221 -1.02 -17.02 -18.27
C ALA A 221 -2.02 -15.94 -18.72
N LEU A 222 -2.47 -15.08 -17.78
CA LEU A 222 -3.36 -13.95 -18.08
C LEU A 222 -2.65 -12.77 -18.77
N TYR A 223 -1.37 -12.58 -18.50
CA TYR A 223 -0.56 -11.46 -19.00
C TYR A 223 0.71 -11.94 -19.71
N PRO A 224 0.61 -12.66 -20.84
CA PRO A 224 1.78 -13.23 -21.54
C PRO A 224 2.76 -12.17 -22.03
N ASP A 225 2.26 -10.97 -22.34
CA ASP A 225 3.09 -9.85 -22.81
C ASP A 225 3.81 -9.11 -21.68
N ALA A 226 3.44 -9.34 -20.43
CA ALA A 226 3.95 -8.60 -19.28
C ALA A 226 5.39 -8.94 -18.93
N ARG A 227 6.15 -9.66 -19.72
CA ARG A 227 7.55 -10.08 -19.42
C ARG A 227 7.79 -10.31 -17.92
N VAL A 228 6.75 -10.78 -17.24
CA VAL A 228 6.71 -11.03 -15.80
C VAL A 228 7.85 -11.97 -15.38
N GLU A 229 8.34 -12.77 -16.31
CA GLU A 229 9.54 -13.62 -16.12
C GLU A 229 10.79 -12.84 -15.70
N HIS A 230 10.93 -11.59 -16.11
CA HIS A 230 12.05 -10.76 -15.71
C HIS A 230 11.81 -10.03 -14.37
N ALA A 231 10.57 -9.88 -13.96
CA ALA A 231 10.22 -9.21 -12.72
C ALA A 231 10.41 -10.11 -11.48
N PHE A 232 10.29 -11.43 -11.62
CA PHE A 232 10.39 -12.39 -10.51
C PHE A 232 11.83 -12.73 -10.08
N GLN A 233 12.82 -12.07 -10.62
CA GLN A 233 14.19 -12.21 -10.17
C GLN A 233 14.48 -11.08 -9.18
N ALA A 234 14.74 -11.42 -7.92
CA ALA A 234 15.02 -10.44 -6.87
C ALA A 234 16.23 -9.52 -7.21
N ASP A 235 17.12 -9.97 -8.08
CA ASP A 235 18.26 -9.21 -8.62
C ASP A 235 17.86 -8.13 -9.64
N LYS A 236 16.61 -8.12 -10.10
CA LYS A 236 16.07 -7.09 -11.03
C LYS A 236 15.22 -6.03 -10.35
N LEU A 237 14.95 -6.16 -9.06
CA LEU A 237 14.37 -5.07 -8.28
C LEU A 237 15.42 -3.96 -8.15
N SER A 238 15.11 -2.79 -8.66
CA SER A 238 16.10 -1.72 -8.80
C SER A 238 15.58 -0.37 -8.30
N ILE A 239 16.52 0.42 -7.79
CA ILE A 239 16.35 1.85 -7.56
C ILE A 239 16.99 2.56 -8.76
N TYR A 240 16.20 3.36 -9.49
CA TYR A 240 16.66 4.10 -10.66
C TYR A 240 16.74 5.62 -10.44
N GLY A 241 16.46 6.08 -9.22
CA GLY A 241 16.55 7.48 -8.84
C GLY A 241 16.00 7.73 -7.44
N GLY A 242 15.95 9.00 -7.05
CA GLY A 242 15.38 9.38 -5.76
C GLY A 242 15.58 10.85 -5.44
N VAL A 243 14.91 11.31 -4.38
CA VAL A 243 15.11 12.62 -3.78
C VAL A 243 15.86 12.43 -2.48
N LYS A 244 17.07 12.96 -2.41
CA LYS A 244 17.92 12.88 -1.22
C LYS A 244 17.41 13.83 -0.14
N GLU A 245 17.63 13.45 1.11
CA GLU A 245 17.52 14.37 2.22
C GLU A 245 18.64 15.40 2.13
N ASP A 246 18.27 16.70 2.04
CA ASP A 246 19.26 17.77 2.05
C ASP A 246 19.65 18.07 3.49
N VAL A 247 20.79 17.56 3.91
CA VAL A 247 21.35 17.76 5.24
C VAL A 247 21.99 19.16 5.38
N SER A 248 22.11 19.90 4.27
CA SER A 248 22.84 21.18 4.23
C SER A 248 22.04 22.43 4.53
N GLY A 249 20.79 22.31 4.96
CA GLY A 249 20.04 23.43 5.57
C GLY A 249 18.91 24.05 4.75
N ASP A 250 18.03 24.62 5.44
CA ASP A 250 16.88 25.53 5.29
C ASP A 250 16.15 25.75 3.94
N GLY A 251 16.80 25.58 2.80
CA GLY A 251 16.21 25.99 1.51
C GLY A 251 15.20 25.03 0.89
N PHE A 252 15.42 23.72 1.01
CA PHE A 252 14.59 22.71 0.33
C PHE A 252 13.30 22.43 1.09
N MET A 253 13.36 22.28 2.40
CA MET A 253 12.17 22.06 3.24
C MET A 253 11.24 23.28 3.27
N ALA A 254 11.80 24.50 3.16
CA ALA A 254 11.01 25.72 3.00
C ALA A 254 10.24 25.73 1.66
N LYS A 255 10.86 25.29 0.56
CA LYS A 255 10.19 25.14 -0.75
C LYS A 255 9.14 24.04 -0.76
N ILE A 256 9.36 22.94 -0.03
CA ILE A 256 8.41 21.87 0.15
C ILE A 256 7.20 22.36 0.94
N ARG A 257 7.41 23.03 2.09
CA ARG A 257 6.34 23.63 2.89
C ARG A 257 5.54 24.67 2.09
N ALA A 258 6.18 25.56 1.34
CA ALA A 258 5.51 26.55 0.51
C ALA A 258 4.62 25.92 -0.59
N ARG A 259 4.96 24.74 -1.10
CA ARG A 259 4.18 24.03 -2.11
C ARG A 259 2.98 23.29 -1.50
N LEU A 260 3.12 22.79 -0.28
CA LEU A 260 2.03 22.18 0.50
C LEU A 260 0.99 23.24 0.91
N TYR A 261 1.41 24.42 1.38
CA TYR A 261 0.51 25.51 1.81
C TYR A 261 -0.15 26.29 0.66
N ARG A 262 0.31 26.19 -0.58
CA ARG A 262 -0.34 26.84 -1.74
C ARG A 262 -1.48 26.02 -2.37
N ARG A 263 -1.78 24.84 -1.84
CA ARG A 263 -2.86 23.96 -2.32
C ARG A 263 -4.00 23.76 -1.30
N ILE A 264 -4.01 24.56 -0.23
CA ILE A 264 -5.13 24.69 0.71
C ILE A 264 -5.92 25.99 0.30
#